data_31893b23985fb6e2f741415a39ef50b7
#
_entry.id   31893b23985fb6e2f741415a39ef50b7
#
_cell.length_a   1.000
_cell.length_b   1.000
_cell.length_c   1.000
_cell.angle_alpha   90.00
_cell.angle_beta   90.00
_cell.angle_gamma   90.00
#
_symmetry.space_group_name_H-M   'P 1'
#
loop_
_entity.id
_entity.type
_entity.pdbx_description
1 polymer ?
#
loop_
_entity_poly.entity_id
_entity_poly.type
_entity_poly.pdbx_seq_one_letter_code
_entity_poly.pdbx_strand_id
1 'polypeptide(L)'
;MLINLLPDFFAVLNSTDRIAAYLRYFDNHRSLLEAYWVNYVVEPESPHFSEVVKSAALAGRNDLRTMLERMDVVTLARNAEDQCRNLLEIDSDIDVVLMVGVGAANAGELVVNGRAVAFVCLEHFTSVANPETRGLGLDPELIPLWLSHEISHGVRYTSPGSRSEMKTHIQEANGFYSYWETGKRTTLRELLINEGIAVQVSRMISPGHASWEYYGYDRREYARIREMGPVVARSLIGNFDKTGLGLRLKYLSDGMSEDARRIGDYVLPDRCGYYIGARMVEQAMATRGAAWTVRASAAEIAAVSGEAAATA
;
A
#
# COMPACT_ATOMS: atom_id res chain seq x y z
N MET A 1 -1.58 10.75 13.64
CA MET A 1 -2.94 11.14 14.17
C MET A 1 -3.99 10.40 13.36
N LEU A 2 -5.04 9.84 14.04
CA LEU A 2 -6.13 9.18 13.33
C LEU A 2 -7.16 10.20 12.80
N ILE A 3 -7.38 10.18 11.50
CA ILE A 3 -8.34 11.00 10.76
C ILE A 3 -9.45 10.07 10.25
N ASN A 4 -10.69 10.31 10.68
CA ASN A 4 -11.84 9.52 10.27
C ASN A 4 -12.74 10.34 9.33
N LEU A 5 -12.72 10.01 8.03
CA LEU A 5 -13.53 10.69 7.01
C LEU A 5 -14.91 10.08 6.79
N LEU A 6 -15.25 9.01 7.52
CA LEU A 6 -16.55 8.33 7.36
C LEU A 6 -17.76 9.23 7.62
N PRO A 7 -17.79 10.05 8.70
CA PRO A 7 -18.92 10.93 8.94
C PRO A 7 -19.21 11.86 7.76
N ASP A 8 -18.17 12.45 7.17
CA ASP A 8 -18.32 13.36 6.04
C ASP A 8 -18.74 12.62 4.77
N PHE A 9 -18.22 11.42 4.53
CA PHE A 9 -18.68 10.60 3.41
C PHE A 9 -20.12 10.13 3.59
N PHE A 10 -20.55 9.77 4.81
CA PHE A 10 -21.96 9.44 5.07
C PHE A 10 -22.89 10.65 4.88
N ALA A 11 -22.43 11.87 5.13
CA ALA A 11 -23.18 13.08 4.77
C ALA A 11 -23.41 13.18 3.26
N VAL A 12 -22.44 12.77 2.43
CA VAL A 12 -22.62 12.64 0.97
C VAL A 12 -23.74 11.65 0.65
N LEU A 13 -23.71 10.44 1.23
CA LEU A 13 -24.70 9.40 0.96
C LEU A 13 -26.14 9.79 1.38
N ASN A 14 -26.27 10.65 2.37
CA ASN A 14 -27.55 11.13 2.88
C ASN A 14 -28.05 12.41 2.16
N SER A 15 -27.24 13.00 1.27
CA SER A 15 -27.62 14.18 0.49
C SER A 15 -28.61 13.84 -0.61
N THR A 16 -29.53 14.77 -0.90
CA THR A 16 -30.42 14.69 -2.07
C THR A 16 -29.67 14.88 -3.39
N ASP A 17 -28.58 15.65 -3.38
CA ASP A 17 -27.64 15.79 -4.49
C ASP A 17 -26.27 15.25 -4.06
N ARG A 18 -26.10 13.94 -4.25
CA ARG A 18 -24.89 13.22 -3.83
C ARG A 18 -23.64 13.64 -4.62
N ILE A 19 -23.79 14.02 -5.89
CA ILE A 19 -22.65 14.41 -6.71
C ILE A 19 -22.10 15.75 -6.22
N ALA A 20 -22.96 16.76 -6.05
CA ALA A 20 -22.53 18.04 -5.50
C ALA A 20 -22.01 17.91 -4.05
N ALA A 21 -22.59 17.01 -3.26
CA ALA A 21 -22.10 16.71 -1.91
C ALA A 21 -20.71 16.06 -1.92
N TYR A 22 -20.44 15.15 -2.87
CA TYR A 22 -19.13 14.53 -3.02
C TYR A 22 -18.07 15.56 -3.42
N LEU A 23 -18.38 16.48 -4.32
CA LEU A 23 -17.45 17.54 -4.72
C LEU A 23 -17.10 18.45 -3.53
N ARG A 24 -18.08 18.79 -2.69
CA ARG A 24 -17.82 19.53 -1.43
C ARG A 24 -16.96 18.71 -0.45
N TYR A 25 -17.22 17.42 -0.31
CA TYR A 25 -16.39 16.51 0.49
C TYR A 25 -14.96 16.50 -0.02
N PHE A 26 -14.76 16.37 -1.34
CA PHE A 26 -13.44 16.45 -1.98
C PHE A 26 -12.76 17.79 -1.67
N ASP A 27 -13.46 18.91 -1.82
CA ASP A 27 -12.90 20.25 -1.58
C ASP A 27 -12.53 20.47 -0.10
N ASN A 28 -13.34 19.98 0.84
CA ASN A 28 -13.08 20.07 2.27
C ASN A 28 -11.82 19.31 2.70
N HIS A 29 -11.50 18.22 2.01
CA HIS A 29 -10.34 17.37 2.28
C HIS A 29 -9.32 17.38 1.13
N ARG A 30 -9.30 18.48 0.35
CA ARG A 30 -8.59 18.56 -0.93
C ARG A 30 -7.13 18.09 -0.87
N SER A 31 -6.34 18.56 0.08
CA SER A 31 -4.91 18.22 0.13
C SER A 31 -4.64 16.71 0.25
N LEU A 32 -5.50 15.98 0.94
CA LEU A 32 -5.42 14.52 1.09
C LEU A 32 -6.02 13.81 -0.11
N LEU A 33 -7.25 14.18 -0.49
CA LEU A 33 -7.97 13.48 -1.55
C LEU A 33 -7.36 13.73 -2.92
N GLU A 34 -6.85 14.92 -3.20
CA GLU A 34 -6.13 15.19 -4.44
C GLU A 34 -4.87 14.32 -4.56
N ALA A 35 -4.08 14.20 -3.49
CA ALA A 35 -2.93 13.30 -3.46
C ALA A 35 -3.32 11.83 -3.68
N TYR A 36 -4.43 11.36 -3.07
CA TYR A 36 -4.97 10.03 -3.31
C TYR A 36 -5.40 9.85 -4.78
N TRP A 37 -6.12 10.82 -5.34
CA TRP A 37 -6.62 10.74 -6.70
C TRP A 37 -5.49 10.69 -7.73
N VAL A 38 -4.50 11.57 -7.62
CA VAL A 38 -3.34 11.64 -8.52
C VAL A 38 -2.51 10.36 -8.49
N ASN A 39 -2.37 9.73 -7.33
CA ASN A 39 -1.54 8.52 -7.20
C ASN A 39 -2.27 7.22 -7.56
N TYR A 40 -3.58 7.13 -7.28
CA TYR A 40 -4.30 5.85 -7.34
C TYR A 40 -5.48 5.83 -8.31
N VAL A 41 -5.95 6.99 -8.78
CA VAL A 41 -7.18 7.05 -9.59
C VAL A 41 -6.92 7.73 -10.93
N VAL A 42 -7.18 9.02 -11.01
CA VAL A 42 -6.95 9.89 -12.17
C VAL A 42 -6.70 11.32 -11.69
N GLU A 43 -6.02 12.12 -12.50
CA GLU A 43 -5.88 13.56 -12.23
C GLU A 43 -7.25 14.24 -12.13
N PRO A 44 -7.47 15.15 -11.17
CA PRO A 44 -8.75 15.86 -11.03
C PRO A 44 -9.15 16.67 -12.27
N GLU A 45 -8.20 17.09 -13.10
CA GLU A 45 -8.40 17.78 -14.38
C GLU A 45 -8.74 16.83 -15.53
N SER A 46 -8.64 15.52 -15.30
CA SER A 46 -8.97 14.51 -16.31
C SER A 46 -10.47 14.54 -16.66
N PRO A 47 -10.84 14.36 -17.95
CA PRO A 47 -12.24 14.23 -18.34
C PRO A 47 -12.95 13.05 -17.67
N HIS A 48 -12.20 12.05 -17.18
CA HIS A 48 -12.74 10.89 -16.47
C HIS A 48 -13.07 11.16 -15.00
N PHE A 49 -12.58 12.27 -14.41
CA PHE A 49 -12.83 12.60 -13.01
C PHE A 49 -14.33 12.62 -12.66
N SER A 50 -15.14 13.30 -13.48
CA SER A 50 -16.58 13.40 -13.24
C SER A 50 -17.32 12.05 -13.32
N GLU A 51 -16.86 11.14 -14.15
CA GLU A 51 -17.44 9.78 -14.26
C GLU A 51 -17.14 8.97 -13.00
N VAL A 52 -15.91 9.02 -12.50
CA VAL A 52 -15.51 8.32 -11.26
C VAL A 52 -16.23 8.91 -10.06
N VAL A 53 -16.33 10.26 -9.94
CA VAL A 53 -17.11 10.93 -8.90
C VAL A 53 -18.55 10.48 -8.92
N LYS A 54 -19.18 10.45 -10.10
CA LYS A 54 -20.58 10.00 -10.25
C LYS A 54 -20.74 8.55 -9.80
N SER A 55 -19.85 7.67 -10.20
CA SER A 55 -19.86 6.26 -9.80
C SER A 55 -19.73 6.12 -8.27
N ALA A 56 -18.76 6.79 -7.67
CA ALA A 56 -18.50 6.71 -6.23
C ALA A 56 -19.64 7.27 -5.38
N ALA A 57 -20.22 8.41 -5.81
CA ALA A 57 -21.28 9.08 -5.07
C ALA A 57 -22.65 8.34 -5.16
N LEU A 58 -22.95 7.68 -6.27
CA LEU A 58 -24.24 7.04 -6.51
C LEU A 58 -24.27 5.55 -6.13
N ALA A 59 -23.12 4.88 -6.01
CA ALA A 59 -23.06 3.47 -5.66
C ALA A 59 -23.76 3.15 -4.34
N GLY A 60 -24.37 1.98 -4.27
CA GLY A 60 -24.97 1.44 -3.04
C GLY A 60 -23.87 1.06 -2.03
N ARG A 61 -24.08 1.39 -0.75
CA ARG A 61 -23.09 1.16 0.34
C ARG A 61 -23.70 0.42 1.53
N ASN A 62 -24.67 -0.47 1.28
CA ASN A 62 -25.30 -1.24 2.36
C ASN A 62 -24.34 -2.23 3.00
N ASP A 63 -23.44 -2.82 2.22
CA ASP A 63 -22.35 -3.66 2.66
C ASP A 63 -21.44 -2.93 3.67
N LEU A 64 -21.01 -1.71 3.34
CA LEU A 64 -20.20 -0.87 4.22
C LEU A 64 -20.96 -0.51 5.51
N ARG A 65 -22.27 -0.13 5.43
CA ARG A 65 -23.09 0.15 6.61
C ARG A 65 -23.19 -1.08 7.52
N THR A 66 -23.47 -2.24 6.94
CA THR A 66 -23.57 -3.51 7.69
C THR A 66 -22.25 -3.88 8.37
N MET A 67 -21.13 -3.66 7.71
CA MET A 67 -19.81 -3.89 8.31
C MET A 67 -19.58 -2.96 9.50
N LEU A 68 -19.84 -1.65 9.36
CA LEU A 68 -19.63 -0.65 10.41
C LEU A 68 -20.58 -0.82 11.63
N GLU A 69 -21.74 -1.44 11.45
CA GLU A 69 -22.63 -1.82 12.56
C GLU A 69 -22.06 -2.94 13.43
N ARG A 70 -21.16 -3.77 12.86
CA ARG A 70 -20.60 -4.96 13.51
C ARG A 70 -19.16 -4.77 13.98
N MET A 71 -18.44 -3.83 13.41
CA MET A 71 -17.00 -3.66 13.59
C MET A 71 -16.64 -2.23 13.99
N ASP A 72 -15.96 -2.07 15.09
CA ASP A 72 -15.36 -0.78 15.48
C ASP A 72 -14.01 -0.59 14.77
N VAL A 73 -14.07 -0.14 13.51
CA VAL A 73 -12.90 0.09 12.67
C VAL A 73 -11.98 1.19 13.22
N VAL A 74 -12.54 2.11 14.02
CA VAL A 74 -11.76 3.19 14.64
C VAL A 74 -10.83 2.63 15.72
N THR A 75 -11.36 1.75 16.57
CA THR A 75 -10.56 1.06 17.59
C THR A 75 -9.53 0.13 16.95
N LEU A 76 -9.89 -0.61 15.89
CA LEU A 76 -8.94 -1.44 15.15
C LEU A 76 -7.76 -0.62 14.60
N ALA A 77 -8.06 0.52 13.96
CA ALA A 77 -7.02 1.38 13.39
C ALA A 77 -6.12 2.02 14.46
N ARG A 78 -6.69 2.48 15.59
CA ARG A 78 -5.90 3.01 16.71
C ARG A 78 -4.96 1.98 17.29
N ASN A 79 -5.46 0.78 17.54
CA ASN A 79 -4.64 -0.31 18.09
C ASN A 79 -3.48 -0.66 17.15
N ALA A 80 -3.73 -0.70 15.84
CA ALA A 80 -2.68 -0.93 14.84
C ALA A 80 -1.66 0.23 14.81
N GLU A 81 -2.12 1.49 14.85
CA GLU A 81 -1.25 2.67 14.92
C GLU A 81 -0.36 2.61 16.15
N ASP A 82 -0.92 2.34 17.35
CA ASP A 82 -0.19 2.28 18.61
C ASP A 82 0.86 1.15 18.62
N GLN A 83 0.50 -0.01 18.10
CA GLN A 83 1.44 -1.13 17.96
C GLN A 83 2.57 -0.80 16.98
N CYS A 84 2.27 -0.17 15.84
CA CYS A 84 3.28 0.29 14.90
C CYS A 84 4.20 1.34 15.52
N ARG A 85 3.66 2.32 16.29
CA ARG A 85 4.46 3.33 16.98
C ARG A 85 5.49 2.71 17.91
N ASN A 86 5.09 1.68 18.65
CA ASN A 86 5.98 0.97 19.56
C ASN A 86 6.99 0.08 18.81
N LEU A 87 6.54 -0.72 17.84
CA LEU A 87 7.39 -1.67 17.11
C LEU A 87 8.45 -0.95 16.25
N LEU A 88 8.06 0.14 15.59
CA LEU A 88 8.91 0.86 14.64
C LEU A 88 9.61 2.08 15.26
N GLU A 89 9.36 2.37 16.56
CA GLU A 89 9.90 3.54 17.26
C GLU A 89 9.68 4.82 16.44
N ILE A 90 8.39 5.08 16.07
CA ILE A 90 8.04 6.15 15.13
C ILE A 90 8.42 7.51 15.68
N ASP A 91 9.28 8.22 14.97
CA ASP A 91 9.88 9.51 15.29
C ASP A 91 9.48 10.63 14.30
N SER A 92 8.50 10.35 13.45
CA SER A 92 7.95 11.29 12.46
C SER A 92 6.43 11.39 12.59
N ASP A 93 5.87 12.44 11.99
CA ASP A 93 4.42 12.62 11.92
C ASP A 93 3.84 11.71 10.84
N ILE A 94 2.97 10.80 11.26
CA ILE A 94 2.20 9.93 10.37
C ILE A 94 0.73 10.10 10.71
N ASP A 95 -0.08 10.42 9.71
CA ASP A 95 -1.53 10.40 9.79
C ASP A 95 -2.05 9.04 9.33
N VAL A 96 -3.00 8.52 10.08
CA VAL A 96 -3.75 7.30 9.76
C VAL A 96 -5.13 7.72 9.31
N VAL A 97 -5.57 7.31 8.12
CA VAL A 97 -6.83 7.75 7.54
C VAL A 97 -7.77 6.58 7.28
N LEU A 98 -8.96 6.68 7.87
CA LEU A 98 -10.09 5.83 7.51
C LEU A 98 -10.98 6.58 6.52
N MET A 99 -11.11 6.06 5.30
CA MET A 99 -11.89 6.70 4.26
C MET A 99 -12.71 5.70 3.45
N VAL A 100 -13.59 6.23 2.63
CA VAL A 100 -14.22 5.49 1.54
C VAL A 100 -13.61 6.02 0.25
N GLY A 101 -12.97 5.13 -0.47
CA GLY A 101 -12.34 5.45 -1.74
C GLY A 101 -13.31 5.33 -2.92
N VAL A 102 -12.75 5.11 -4.10
CA VAL A 102 -13.48 4.97 -5.36
C VAL A 102 -13.24 3.61 -6.02
N GLY A 103 -12.84 2.61 -5.23
CA GLY A 103 -12.58 1.25 -5.72
C GLY A 103 -11.24 1.11 -6.46
N ALA A 104 -10.26 1.98 -6.20
CA ALA A 104 -8.96 1.97 -6.87
C ALA A 104 -7.88 1.24 -6.07
N ALA A 105 -7.82 1.45 -4.76
CA ALA A 105 -6.87 0.81 -3.85
C ALA A 105 -7.57 0.45 -2.54
N ASN A 106 -7.22 -0.69 -1.95
CA ASN A 106 -7.76 -1.11 -0.64
C ASN A 106 -7.07 -0.38 0.52
N ALA A 107 -5.81 -0.10 0.37
CA ALA A 107 -4.98 0.70 1.27
C ALA A 107 -3.88 1.37 0.45
N GLY A 108 -3.16 2.31 1.05
CA GLY A 108 -2.02 2.94 0.41
C GLY A 108 -1.36 3.98 1.29
N GLU A 109 -0.22 4.45 0.80
CA GLU A 109 0.61 5.46 1.42
C GLU A 109 0.66 6.74 0.59
N LEU A 110 0.76 7.87 1.27
CA LEU A 110 1.01 9.17 0.67
C LEU A 110 2.07 9.92 1.48
N VAL A 111 2.74 10.86 0.85
CA VAL A 111 3.44 11.93 1.57
C VAL A 111 2.97 13.26 0.98
N VAL A 112 2.45 14.11 1.84
CA VAL A 112 1.92 15.43 1.49
C VAL A 112 2.62 16.47 2.36
N ASN A 113 3.32 17.40 1.73
CA ASN A 113 4.10 18.43 2.45
C ASN A 113 5.07 17.86 3.50
N GLY A 114 5.73 16.72 3.19
CA GLY A 114 6.67 16.04 4.08
C GLY A 114 6.04 15.23 5.20
N ARG A 115 4.71 15.17 5.28
CA ARG A 115 3.96 14.41 6.28
C ARG A 115 3.44 13.10 5.66
N ALA A 116 3.74 11.98 6.28
CA ALA A 116 3.25 10.69 5.82
C ALA A 116 1.77 10.49 6.15
N VAL A 117 1.07 9.81 5.25
CA VAL A 117 -0.32 9.39 5.41
C VAL A 117 -0.42 7.92 5.04
N ALA A 118 -0.93 7.10 5.96
CA ALA A 118 -1.33 5.72 5.71
C ALA A 118 -2.86 5.65 5.70
N PHE A 119 -3.47 5.18 4.62
CA PHE A 119 -4.93 5.14 4.52
C PHE A 119 -5.44 3.73 4.22
N VAL A 120 -6.69 3.48 4.61
CA VAL A 120 -7.48 2.31 4.18
C VAL A 120 -8.81 2.76 3.60
N CYS A 121 -9.19 2.14 2.49
CA CYS A 121 -10.46 2.37 1.79
C CYS A 121 -11.47 1.29 2.19
N LEU A 122 -12.37 1.62 3.10
CA LEU A 122 -13.21 0.67 3.82
C LEU A 122 -14.22 -0.08 2.94
N GLU A 123 -14.52 0.40 1.74
CA GLU A 123 -15.36 -0.31 0.79
C GLU A 123 -14.78 -1.66 0.35
N HIS A 124 -13.49 -1.86 0.54
CA HIS A 124 -12.83 -3.13 0.22
C HIS A 124 -12.92 -4.17 1.35
N PHE A 125 -13.29 -3.76 2.58
CA PHE A 125 -13.24 -4.60 3.80
C PHE A 125 -14.63 -4.97 4.33
N THR A 126 -15.56 -5.27 3.44
CA THR A 126 -16.96 -5.52 3.80
C THR A 126 -17.34 -7.00 3.90
N SER A 127 -16.38 -7.92 3.78
CA SER A 127 -16.54 -9.38 3.68
C SER A 127 -17.36 -9.85 2.46
N VAL A 128 -17.85 -8.92 1.64
CA VAL A 128 -18.64 -9.22 0.44
C VAL A 128 -18.15 -8.32 -0.70
N ALA A 129 -17.79 -8.95 -1.82
CA ALA A 129 -17.42 -8.19 -3.01
C ALA A 129 -18.61 -7.38 -3.53
N ASN A 130 -18.35 -6.11 -3.87
CA ASN A 130 -19.38 -5.20 -4.39
C ASN A 130 -18.94 -4.66 -5.75
N PRO A 131 -19.53 -5.17 -6.86
CA PRO A 131 -19.16 -4.73 -8.21
C PRO A 131 -19.43 -3.24 -8.49
N GLU A 132 -20.47 -2.65 -7.84
CA GLU A 132 -20.80 -1.23 -8.03
C GLU A 132 -19.70 -0.31 -7.48
N THR A 133 -19.04 -0.73 -6.41
CA THR A 133 -17.98 0.02 -5.74
C THR A 133 -16.58 -0.50 -6.07
N ARG A 134 -16.50 -1.59 -6.83
CA ARG A 134 -15.30 -2.39 -7.03
C ARG A 134 -14.70 -2.90 -5.71
N GLY A 135 -15.51 -3.01 -4.67
CA GLY A 135 -15.13 -3.52 -3.37
C GLY A 135 -14.68 -4.98 -3.45
N LEU A 136 -13.51 -5.30 -2.89
CA LEU A 136 -12.89 -6.63 -2.98
C LEU A 136 -13.54 -7.68 -2.08
N GLY A 137 -14.29 -7.25 -1.05
CA GLY A 137 -14.89 -8.14 -0.06
C GLY A 137 -13.88 -8.79 0.88
N LEU A 138 -12.80 -8.09 1.18
CA LEU A 138 -11.82 -8.50 2.18
C LEU A 138 -12.47 -8.57 3.56
N ASP A 139 -11.91 -9.43 4.43
CA ASP A 139 -12.34 -9.49 5.82
C ASP A 139 -11.94 -8.18 6.53
N PRO A 140 -12.86 -7.53 7.29
CA PRO A 140 -12.54 -6.35 8.09
C PRO A 140 -11.40 -6.57 9.11
N GLU A 141 -11.19 -7.80 9.57
CA GLU A 141 -10.09 -8.15 10.45
C GLU A 141 -8.70 -7.94 9.80
N LEU A 142 -8.64 -7.79 8.47
CA LEU A 142 -7.43 -7.47 7.73
C LEU A 142 -7.08 -5.96 7.75
N ILE A 143 -7.93 -5.08 8.27
CA ILE A 143 -7.65 -3.64 8.37
C ILE A 143 -6.34 -3.35 9.12
N PRO A 144 -6.06 -3.95 10.30
CA PRO A 144 -4.78 -3.75 10.99
C PRO A 144 -3.56 -4.21 10.19
N LEU A 145 -3.68 -5.30 9.43
CA LEU A 145 -2.64 -5.83 8.56
C LEU A 145 -2.27 -4.80 7.48
N TRP A 146 -3.27 -4.32 6.72
CA TRP A 146 -3.04 -3.37 5.65
C TRP A 146 -2.59 -2.01 6.18
N LEU A 147 -3.17 -1.54 7.28
CA LEU A 147 -2.77 -0.28 7.87
C LEU A 147 -1.32 -0.30 8.36
N SER A 148 -0.87 -1.38 8.98
CA SER A 148 0.52 -1.52 9.42
C SER A 148 1.51 -1.62 8.24
N HIS A 149 1.08 -2.20 7.13
CA HIS A 149 1.80 -2.18 5.85
C HIS A 149 2.09 -0.74 5.43
N GLU A 150 1.06 0.09 5.33
CA GLU A 150 1.16 1.47 4.86
C GLU A 150 1.89 2.40 5.86
N ILE A 151 1.70 2.18 7.17
CA ILE A 151 2.44 2.91 8.19
C ILE A 151 3.95 2.67 8.04
N SER A 152 4.37 1.45 7.72
CA SER A 152 5.79 1.13 7.55
C SER A 152 6.42 1.89 6.38
N HIS A 153 5.69 2.05 5.27
CA HIS A 153 6.10 2.93 4.17
C HIS A 153 6.25 4.37 4.64
N GLY A 154 5.27 4.88 5.40
CA GLY A 154 5.32 6.21 5.97
C GLY A 154 6.57 6.47 6.81
N VAL A 155 6.95 5.53 7.68
CA VAL A 155 8.20 5.61 8.47
C VAL A 155 9.42 5.65 7.56
N ARG A 156 9.47 4.75 6.58
CA ARG A 156 10.59 4.66 5.63
C ARG A 156 10.76 5.94 4.81
N TYR A 157 9.66 6.61 4.48
CA TYR A 157 9.66 7.80 3.64
C TYR A 157 9.94 9.10 4.40
N THR A 158 9.58 9.18 5.69
CA THR A 158 9.60 10.46 6.42
C THR A 158 10.43 10.47 7.70
N SER A 159 10.77 9.30 8.28
CA SER A 159 11.60 9.26 9.50
C SER A 159 12.93 10.00 9.28
N PRO A 160 13.35 10.90 10.20
CA PRO A 160 14.64 11.58 10.12
C PRO A 160 15.82 10.63 9.96
N GLY A 161 15.78 9.49 10.65
CA GLY A 161 16.80 8.45 10.61
C GLY A 161 16.76 7.52 9.38
N SER A 162 15.78 7.65 8.48
CA SER A 162 15.68 6.81 7.29
C SER A 162 16.78 7.13 6.28
N ARG A 163 17.37 6.08 5.70
CA ARG A 163 18.42 6.11 4.67
C ARG A 163 17.94 5.50 3.36
N SER A 164 16.62 5.45 3.15
CA SER A 164 16.02 4.92 1.93
C SER A 164 16.18 5.86 0.74
N GLU A 165 16.24 5.31 -0.48
CA GLU A 165 16.18 6.10 -1.71
C GLU A 165 14.84 6.84 -1.82
N MET A 166 13.75 6.19 -1.40
CA MET A 166 12.39 6.77 -1.43
C MET A 166 12.35 8.10 -0.69
N LYS A 167 12.92 8.18 0.54
CA LYS A 167 12.99 9.43 1.28
C LYS A 167 13.73 10.53 0.51
N THR A 168 14.86 10.20 -0.10
CA THR A 168 15.63 11.15 -0.89
C THR A 168 14.81 11.71 -2.05
N HIS A 169 14.14 10.84 -2.81
CA HIS A 169 13.31 11.27 -3.94
C HIS A 169 12.11 12.13 -3.52
N ILE A 170 11.49 11.79 -2.38
CA ILE A 170 10.38 12.58 -1.82
C ILE A 170 10.87 13.97 -1.35
N GLN A 171 12.04 14.04 -0.73
CA GLN A 171 12.65 15.32 -0.33
C GLN A 171 12.97 16.21 -1.56
N GLU A 172 13.53 15.62 -2.61
CA GLU A 172 13.77 16.31 -3.88
C GLU A 172 12.49 16.77 -4.58
N ALA A 173 11.35 16.08 -4.32
CA ALA A 173 10.01 16.45 -4.77
C ALA A 173 9.27 17.38 -3.78
N ASN A 174 10.01 18.15 -2.96
CA ASN A 174 9.45 19.10 -1.98
C ASN A 174 8.48 18.45 -0.97
N GLY A 175 8.73 17.20 -0.59
CA GLY A 175 7.92 16.47 0.39
C GLY A 175 6.63 15.89 -0.17
N PHE A 176 6.57 15.63 -1.48
CA PHE A 176 5.44 14.94 -2.10
C PHE A 176 5.86 13.58 -2.66
N TYR A 177 5.09 12.56 -2.32
CA TYR A 177 5.18 11.25 -2.93
C TYR A 177 4.37 11.19 -4.21
N SER A 178 4.99 10.69 -5.28
CA SER A 178 4.31 10.34 -6.52
C SER A 178 4.61 8.89 -6.87
N TYR A 179 3.58 8.06 -6.93
CA TYR A 179 3.69 6.67 -7.34
C TYR A 179 4.46 6.52 -8.67
N TRP A 180 4.12 7.38 -9.64
CA TRP A 180 4.67 7.31 -10.99
C TRP A 180 6.11 7.85 -11.07
N GLU A 181 6.34 9.07 -10.58
CA GLU A 181 7.63 9.74 -10.71
C GLU A 181 8.68 9.15 -9.75
N THR A 182 8.29 8.86 -8.50
CA THR A 182 9.17 8.20 -7.55
C THR A 182 9.53 6.79 -8.02
N GLY A 183 8.54 6.05 -8.54
CA GLY A 183 8.77 4.71 -9.07
C GLY A 183 9.67 4.63 -10.30
N LYS A 184 9.72 5.70 -11.14
CA LYS A 184 10.68 5.77 -12.27
C LYS A 184 12.14 5.92 -11.82
N ARG A 185 12.36 6.57 -10.68
CA ARG A 185 13.69 6.98 -10.20
C ARG A 185 14.29 5.99 -9.21
N THR A 186 13.45 5.24 -8.52
CA THR A 186 13.84 4.30 -7.46
C THR A 186 14.36 3.00 -8.06
N THR A 187 15.45 2.46 -7.49
CA THR A 187 15.98 1.16 -7.90
C THR A 187 15.00 0.03 -7.60
N LEU A 188 15.02 -1.02 -8.42
CA LEU A 188 14.17 -2.18 -8.18
C LEU A 188 14.47 -2.84 -6.82
N ARG A 189 15.74 -2.86 -6.40
CA ARG A 189 16.17 -3.36 -5.07
C ARG A 189 15.46 -2.61 -3.95
N GLU A 190 15.46 -1.28 -4.00
CA GLU A 190 14.78 -0.45 -3.00
C GLU A 190 13.28 -0.71 -2.99
N LEU A 191 12.64 -0.80 -4.15
CA LEU A 191 11.20 -1.08 -4.26
C LEU A 191 10.83 -2.45 -3.66
N LEU A 192 11.61 -3.50 -3.96
CA LEU A 192 11.40 -4.84 -3.40
C LEU A 192 11.56 -4.86 -1.88
N ILE A 193 12.59 -4.21 -1.37
CA ILE A 193 12.86 -4.11 0.07
C ILE A 193 11.74 -3.32 0.76
N ASN A 194 11.28 -2.24 0.15
CA ASN A 194 10.17 -1.42 0.67
C ASN A 194 8.92 -2.28 0.92
N GLU A 195 8.47 -3.04 -0.09
CA GLU A 195 7.33 -3.94 0.03
C GLU A 195 7.61 -5.10 1.01
N GLY A 196 8.83 -5.63 0.98
CA GLY A 196 9.22 -6.70 1.89
C GLY A 196 9.17 -6.29 3.36
N ILE A 197 9.62 -5.09 3.70
CA ILE A 197 9.52 -4.52 5.05
C ILE A 197 8.05 -4.43 5.46
N ALA A 198 7.20 -3.90 4.61
CA ALA A 198 5.78 -3.72 4.89
C ALA A 198 5.07 -5.05 5.16
N VAL A 199 5.36 -6.09 4.36
CA VAL A 199 4.86 -7.46 4.60
C VAL A 199 5.33 -8.00 5.95
N GLN A 200 6.60 -7.84 6.32
CA GLN A 200 7.11 -8.36 7.59
C GLN A 200 6.54 -7.59 8.80
N VAL A 201 6.41 -6.27 8.70
CA VAL A 201 5.76 -5.45 9.73
C VAL A 201 4.31 -5.88 9.93
N SER A 202 3.56 -6.08 8.84
CA SER A 202 2.17 -6.57 8.91
C SER A 202 2.05 -7.89 9.67
N ARG A 203 2.98 -8.83 9.44
CA ARG A 203 3.01 -10.11 10.16
C ARG A 203 3.27 -9.96 11.65
N MET A 204 4.08 -8.97 12.03
CA MET A 204 4.40 -8.72 13.44
C MET A 204 3.26 -8.02 14.18
N ILE A 205 2.55 -7.11 13.51
CA ILE A 205 1.45 -6.34 14.10
C ILE A 205 0.14 -7.12 14.11
N SER A 206 -0.17 -7.82 13.02
CA SER A 206 -1.42 -8.55 12.86
C SER A 206 -1.13 -10.04 12.57
N PRO A 207 -0.65 -10.81 13.56
CA PRO A 207 -0.33 -12.21 13.35
C PRO A 207 -1.59 -13.09 13.26
N GLY A 208 -1.44 -14.31 12.72
CA GLY A 208 -2.50 -15.31 12.71
C GLY A 208 -3.33 -15.37 11.42
N HIS A 209 -3.10 -14.47 10.50
CA HIS A 209 -3.71 -14.54 9.16
C HIS A 209 -3.04 -15.59 8.28
N ALA A 210 -3.71 -15.98 7.22
CA ALA A 210 -3.14 -16.90 6.25
C ALA A 210 -1.95 -16.26 5.52
N SER A 211 -0.92 -17.06 5.20
CA SER A 211 0.33 -16.53 4.64
C SER A 211 0.14 -15.71 3.37
N TRP A 212 -0.88 -15.98 2.57
CA TRP A 212 -1.17 -15.26 1.33
C TRP A 212 -1.80 -13.88 1.57
N GLU A 213 -2.51 -13.68 2.69
CA GLU A 213 -3.21 -12.43 3.00
C GLU A 213 -2.23 -11.27 3.23
N TYR A 214 -1.04 -11.54 3.80
CA TYR A 214 0.02 -10.54 3.98
C TYR A 214 0.60 -9.99 2.69
N TYR A 215 0.34 -10.66 1.56
CA TYR A 215 0.77 -10.23 0.23
C TYR A 215 -0.39 -9.70 -0.62
N GLY A 216 -1.63 -9.84 -0.12
CA GLY A 216 -2.83 -9.57 -0.89
C GLY A 216 -3.03 -10.55 -2.06
N TYR A 217 -2.58 -11.80 -1.90
CA TYR A 217 -2.81 -12.87 -2.86
C TYR A 217 -4.00 -13.74 -2.45
N ASP A 218 -4.52 -14.50 -3.39
CA ASP A 218 -5.30 -15.68 -3.05
C ASP A 218 -4.39 -16.89 -2.78
N ARG A 219 -4.98 -17.97 -2.28
CA ARG A 219 -4.26 -19.20 -1.98
C ARG A 219 -3.56 -19.81 -3.21
N ARG A 220 -4.18 -19.70 -4.38
CA ARG A 220 -3.67 -20.28 -5.65
C ARG A 220 -2.50 -19.45 -6.17
N GLU A 221 -2.63 -18.13 -6.17
CA GLU A 221 -1.55 -17.22 -6.54
C GLU A 221 -0.34 -17.40 -5.63
N TYR A 222 -0.54 -17.48 -4.33
CA TYR A 222 0.55 -17.71 -3.38
C TYR A 222 1.29 -19.02 -3.64
N ALA A 223 0.56 -20.11 -3.90
CA ALA A 223 1.17 -21.39 -4.25
C ALA A 223 2.01 -21.29 -5.51
N ARG A 224 1.48 -20.62 -6.56
CA ARG A 224 2.19 -20.37 -7.82
C ARG A 224 3.45 -19.52 -7.63
N ILE A 225 3.36 -18.45 -6.84
CA ILE A 225 4.51 -17.58 -6.56
C ILE A 225 5.61 -18.33 -5.82
N ARG A 226 5.26 -19.16 -4.86
CA ARG A 226 6.24 -20.01 -4.16
C ARG A 226 6.93 -20.99 -5.09
N GLU A 227 6.19 -21.65 -5.98
CA GLU A 227 6.73 -22.55 -6.99
C GLU A 227 7.67 -21.82 -7.95
N MET A 228 7.27 -20.62 -8.39
CA MET A 228 8.05 -19.80 -9.31
C MET A 228 9.15 -18.96 -8.65
N GLY A 229 9.25 -18.97 -7.34
CA GLY A 229 10.22 -18.17 -6.56
C GLY A 229 11.63 -18.18 -7.15
N PRO A 230 12.24 -19.36 -7.47
CA PRO A 230 13.56 -19.42 -8.08
C PRO A 230 13.64 -18.77 -9.47
N VAL A 231 12.56 -18.79 -10.27
CA VAL A 231 12.52 -18.14 -11.60
C VAL A 231 12.45 -16.63 -11.42
N VAL A 232 11.56 -16.16 -10.53
CA VAL A 232 11.42 -14.73 -10.19
C VAL A 232 12.76 -14.19 -9.68
N ALA A 233 13.37 -14.86 -8.71
CA ALA A 233 14.63 -14.43 -8.12
C ALA A 233 15.75 -14.31 -9.17
N ARG A 234 15.93 -15.31 -10.04
CA ARG A 234 16.91 -15.24 -11.12
C ARG A 234 16.66 -14.08 -12.08
N SER A 235 15.39 -13.77 -12.36
CA SER A 235 15.05 -12.65 -13.23
C SER A 235 15.37 -11.28 -12.64
N LEU A 236 15.49 -11.17 -11.32
CA LEU A 236 15.80 -9.95 -10.59
C LEU A 236 17.30 -9.65 -10.51
N ILE A 237 18.19 -10.69 -10.48
CA ILE A 237 19.63 -10.53 -10.21
C ILE A 237 20.29 -9.46 -11.10
N GLY A 238 20.00 -9.42 -12.38
CA GLY A 238 20.58 -8.42 -13.29
C GLY A 238 19.85 -7.07 -13.33
N ASN A 239 18.82 -6.89 -12.47
CA ASN A 239 17.92 -5.74 -12.51
C ASN A 239 17.86 -4.97 -11.18
N PHE A 240 18.46 -5.47 -10.10
CA PHE A 240 18.36 -4.85 -8.77
C PHE A 240 18.71 -3.36 -8.76
N ASP A 241 19.77 -2.96 -9.41
CA ASP A 241 20.27 -1.58 -9.39
C ASP A 241 19.73 -0.73 -10.56
N LYS A 242 18.81 -1.31 -11.35
CA LYS A 242 18.14 -0.59 -12.42
C LYS A 242 16.91 0.13 -11.90
N THR A 243 16.59 1.25 -12.54
CA THR A 243 15.40 2.06 -12.31
C THR A 243 14.44 1.93 -13.49
N GLY A 244 13.23 2.44 -13.33
CA GLY A 244 12.26 2.54 -14.39
C GLY A 244 10.90 1.97 -14.04
N LEU A 245 9.87 2.69 -14.48
CA LEU A 245 8.47 2.34 -14.20
C LEU A 245 8.11 0.94 -14.71
N GLY A 246 8.64 0.53 -15.88
CA GLY A 246 8.38 -0.80 -16.43
C GLY A 246 8.84 -1.94 -15.52
N LEU A 247 9.95 -1.77 -14.77
CA LEU A 247 10.40 -2.76 -13.79
C LEU A 247 9.45 -2.80 -12.59
N ARG A 248 9.07 -1.64 -12.04
CA ARG A 248 8.11 -1.56 -10.96
C ARG A 248 6.80 -2.25 -11.33
N LEU A 249 6.21 -1.90 -12.47
CA LEU A 249 4.96 -2.48 -12.95
C LEU A 249 5.08 -4.00 -13.15
N LYS A 250 6.20 -4.47 -13.72
CA LYS A 250 6.43 -5.89 -13.98
C LYS A 250 6.44 -6.77 -12.73
N TYR A 251 7.03 -6.28 -11.64
CA TYR A 251 7.28 -7.08 -10.44
C TYR A 251 6.36 -6.75 -9.26
N LEU A 252 5.81 -5.53 -9.22
CA LEU A 252 5.12 -5.01 -8.04
C LEU A 252 3.67 -4.56 -8.30
N SER A 253 3.19 -4.66 -9.55
CA SER A 253 1.81 -4.31 -9.88
C SER A 253 1.01 -5.54 -10.30
N ASP A 254 -0.30 -5.43 -10.24
CA ASP A 254 -1.26 -6.37 -10.79
C ASP A 254 -1.84 -5.87 -12.13
N GLY A 255 -2.59 -6.74 -12.81
CA GLY A 255 -3.32 -6.40 -14.02
C GLY A 255 -2.45 -6.11 -15.25
N MET A 256 -1.14 -6.36 -15.20
CA MET A 256 -0.27 -6.23 -16.35
C MET A 256 -0.49 -7.38 -17.33
N SER A 257 -0.40 -7.08 -18.62
CA SER A 257 -0.52 -8.12 -19.67
C SER A 257 0.53 -9.23 -19.48
N GLU A 258 0.22 -10.44 -19.92
CA GLU A 258 1.17 -11.55 -19.87
C GLU A 258 2.47 -11.24 -20.58
N ASP A 259 2.42 -10.53 -21.72
CA ASP A 259 3.62 -10.14 -22.45
C ASP A 259 4.52 -9.19 -21.66
N ALA A 260 3.93 -8.25 -20.91
CA ALA A 260 4.68 -7.36 -20.04
C ALA A 260 5.38 -8.11 -18.89
N ARG A 261 4.78 -9.22 -18.44
CA ARG A 261 5.31 -10.08 -17.36
C ARG A 261 6.15 -11.25 -17.86
N ARG A 262 6.32 -11.41 -19.17
CA ARG A 262 7.05 -12.55 -19.75
C ARG A 262 8.56 -12.45 -19.50
N ILE A 263 9.15 -13.60 -19.16
CA ILE A 263 10.62 -13.81 -19.05
C ILE A 263 10.95 -15.17 -19.68
N GLY A 264 11.52 -15.17 -20.86
CA GLY A 264 11.72 -16.39 -21.64
C GLY A 264 10.37 -17.09 -21.86
N ASP A 265 10.27 -18.34 -21.46
CA ASP A 265 9.04 -19.15 -21.58
C ASP A 265 8.07 -18.97 -20.40
N TYR A 266 8.41 -18.16 -19.40
CA TYR A 266 7.61 -17.98 -18.19
C TYR A 266 6.84 -16.67 -18.20
N VAL A 267 5.61 -16.71 -17.66
CA VAL A 267 4.83 -15.52 -17.31
C VAL A 267 4.87 -15.37 -15.79
N LEU A 268 5.47 -14.29 -15.31
CA LEU A 268 5.56 -14.01 -13.88
C LEU A 268 4.16 -13.83 -13.28
N PRO A 269 3.90 -14.33 -12.06
CA PRO A 269 2.70 -13.97 -11.32
C PRO A 269 2.64 -12.46 -11.04
N ASP A 270 1.45 -11.92 -10.89
CA ASP A 270 1.23 -10.54 -10.49
C ASP A 270 1.89 -10.27 -9.12
N ARG A 271 2.44 -9.09 -8.94
CA ARG A 271 3.08 -8.64 -7.69
C ARG A 271 4.10 -9.61 -7.08
N CYS A 272 4.70 -10.50 -7.87
CA CYS A 272 5.64 -11.53 -7.39
C CYS A 272 6.84 -10.99 -6.63
N GLY A 273 7.16 -9.71 -6.80
CA GLY A 273 8.21 -9.00 -6.07
C GLY A 273 7.98 -8.88 -4.57
N TYR A 274 6.72 -8.82 -4.13
CA TYR A 274 6.37 -8.78 -2.70
C TYR A 274 6.93 -9.99 -1.93
N TYR A 275 6.75 -11.18 -2.51
CA TYR A 275 7.26 -12.43 -1.92
C TYR A 275 8.79 -12.43 -1.82
N ILE A 276 9.48 -12.03 -2.87
CA ILE A 276 10.95 -11.96 -2.89
C ILE A 276 11.44 -10.88 -1.94
N GLY A 277 10.83 -9.68 -1.96
CA GLY A 277 11.14 -8.59 -1.04
C GLY A 277 11.03 -9.00 0.43
N ALA A 278 9.96 -9.69 0.81
CA ALA A 278 9.77 -10.19 2.17
C ALA A 278 10.91 -11.13 2.61
N ARG A 279 11.41 -11.96 1.72
CA ARG A 279 12.56 -12.84 1.98
C ARG A 279 13.87 -12.06 2.07
N MET A 280 14.06 -11.04 1.22
CA MET A 280 15.26 -10.20 1.25
C MET A 280 15.45 -9.49 2.59
N VAL A 281 14.38 -9.16 3.30
CA VAL A 281 14.45 -8.42 4.56
C VAL A 281 14.36 -9.30 5.82
N GLU A 282 13.99 -10.57 5.68
CA GLU A 282 13.71 -11.48 6.80
C GLU A 282 14.88 -11.58 7.79
N GLN A 283 16.09 -11.78 7.30
CA GLN A 283 17.28 -11.88 8.14
C GLN A 283 17.60 -10.56 8.85
N ALA A 284 17.44 -9.41 8.17
CA ALA A 284 17.64 -8.10 8.77
C ALA A 284 16.60 -7.83 9.88
N MET A 285 15.33 -8.17 9.64
CA MET A 285 14.28 -8.08 10.66
C MET A 285 14.61 -8.95 11.89
N ALA A 286 15.06 -10.18 11.68
CA ALA A 286 15.36 -11.11 12.77
C ALA A 286 16.60 -10.69 13.60
N THR A 287 17.62 -10.10 12.98
CA THR A 287 18.89 -9.79 13.63
C THR A 287 19.03 -8.36 14.13
N ARG A 288 18.39 -7.40 13.45
CA ARG A 288 18.51 -5.96 13.73
C ARG A 288 17.21 -5.33 14.24
N GLY A 289 16.10 -6.06 14.15
CA GLY A 289 14.77 -5.59 14.53
C GLY A 289 14.09 -4.69 13.50
N ALA A 290 12.79 -4.50 13.67
CA ALA A 290 11.93 -3.76 12.74
C ALA A 290 12.29 -2.27 12.67
N ALA A 291 12.52 -1.62 13.80
CA ALA A 291 12.84 -0.19 13.87
C ALA A 291 14.12 0.19 13.14
N TRP A 292 15.15 -0.67 13.17
CA TRP A 292 16.36 -0.48 12.38
C TRP A 292 16.10 -0.75 10.90
N THR A 293 15.44 -1.88 10.59
CA THR A 293 15.26 -2.34 9.20
C THR A 293 14.44 -1.36 8.38
N VAL A 294 13.36 -0.78 8.96
CA VAL A 294 12.53 0.20 8.25
C VAL A 294 13.32 1.48 7.87
N ARG A 295 14.39 1.80 8.59
CA ARG A 295 15.23 2.99 8.34
C ARG A 295 16.50 2.72 7.55
N ALA A 296 16.91 1.46 7.46
CA ALA A 296 18.15 1.08 6.78
C ALA A 296 18.05 1.29 5.27
N SER A 297 19.17 1.61 4.64
CA SER A 297 19.27 1.62 3.18
C SER A 297 19.18 0.20 2.61
N ALA A 298 18.81 0.10 1.34
CA ALA A 298 18.79 -1.19 0.65
C ALA A 298 20.14 -1.91 0.68
N ALA A 299 21.24 -1.17 0.60
CA ALA A 299 22.59 -1.73 0.69
C ALA A 299 22.89 -2.30 2.07
N GLU A 300 22.51 -1.60 3.16
CA GLU A 300 22.71 -2.10 4.54
C GLU A 300 21.88 -3.36 4.81
N ILE A 301 20.66 -3.43 4.30
CA ILE A 301 19.80 -4.62 4.41
C ILE A 301 20.41 -5.79 3.64
N ALA A 302 20.86 -5.55 2.40
CA ALA A 302 21.51 -6.58 1.58
C ALA A 302 22.80 -7.10 2.23
N ALA A 303 23.58 -6.22 2.88
CA ALA A 303 24.80 -6.63 3.60
C ALA A 303 24.51 -7.55 4.81
N VAL A 304 23.37 -7.36 5.49
CA VAL A 304 22.95 -8.21 6.61
C VAL A 304 22.36 -9.54 6.13
N SER A 305 21.51 -9.48 5.10
CA SER A 305 20.76 -10.65 4.62
C SER A 305 21.58 -11.55 3.70
N GLY A 306 22.67 -11.03 3.10
CA GLY A 306 23.39 -11.68 2.01
C GLY A 306 22.60 -11.62 0.69
N GLU A 307 23.28 -11.47 -0.44
CA GLU A 307 22.58 -11.46 -1.75
C GLU A 307 21.90 -12.80 -2.09
N ALA A 308 22.32 -13.88 -1.46
CA ALA A 308 21.72 -15.20 -1.60
C ALA A 308 20.30 -15.32 -1.02
N ALA A 309 19.87 -14.43 -0.12
CA ALA A 309 18.52 -14.47 0.45
C ALA A 309 17.41 -14.27 -0.60
N ALA A 310 17.72 -13.57 -1.71
CA ALA A 310 16.80 -13.41 -2.83
C ALA A 310 16.65 -14.69 -3.67
N THR A 311 17.59 -15.63 -3.60
CA THR A 311 17.66 -16.81 -4.49
C THR A 311 17.33 -18.13 -3.80
N ALA A 312 17.28 -18.17 -2.48
CA ALA A 312 16.88 -19.31 -1.67
C ALA A 312 15.37 -19.35 -1.45
#